data_57eb64739e64fe7ca91fdd9ba5a18183
#
_entry.id   57eb64739e64fe7ca91fdd9ba5a18183
#
_cell.length_a   1.000
_cell.length_b   1.000
_cell.length_c   1.000
_cell.angle_alpha   90.00
_cell.angle_beta   90.00
_cell.angle_gamma   90.00
#
_symmetry.space_group_name_H-M   'P 1'
#
loop_
_entity.id
_entity.type
_entity.pdbx_description
1 polymer ?
#
loop_
_entity_poly.entity_id
_entity_poly.type
_entity_poly.pdbx_seq_one_letter_code
_entity_poly.pdbx_strand_id
1 'polypeptide(L)'
;MTKTGAATTRPAFDDHAESVTDWARNNAKPLGLAVGVVALAAILWVLGNQWRNQRADAADAALSRARQSFAQGNLPLAQTDLRRVIARFGGSSAGSQATMLLAQAYYEQGKPDSGLRALNDGKPSSQDRASFEALKAAGYEQQKKYAEAAERYQAAAGIAEAKVAKDRYMADAARTLTDAGKKADAEKIWSTLSKDNTSAYAAEARVRLGELTAVPAGK
;
A
#
# COMPACT_ATOMS: atom_id res chain seq x y z
N MET A 1 34.37 -38.68 73.98
CA MET A 1 33.43 -39.06 72.91
C MET A 1 32.59 -37.83 72.52
N THR A 2 33.05 -37.08 71.54
CA THR A 2 32.42 -35.84 71.03
C THR A 2 31.63 -36.18 69.81
N LYS A 3 30.32 -36.03 69.85
CA LYS A 3 29.42 -36.18 68.68
C LYS A 3 29.34 -34.83 67.95
N THR A 4 29.97 -34.77 66.79
CA THR A 4 29.87 -33.66 65.84
C THR A 4 28.51 -33.77 65.09
N GLY A 5 27.62 -32.79 65.32
CA GLY A 5 26.38 -32.66 64.57
C GLY A 5 26.67 -32.01 63.23
N ALA A 6 26.38 -32.70 62.13
CA ALA A 6 26.44 -32.15 60.82
C ALA A 6 25.24 -31.21 60.60
N ALA A 7 25.53 -29.93 60.36
CA ALA A 7 24.56 -28.94 59.90
C ALA A 7 24.28 -29.19 58.45
N THR A 8 23.09 -29.65 58.11
CA THR A 8 22.57 -29.73 56.76
C THR A 8 22.20 -28.30 56.33
N THR A 9 23.05 -27.69 55.51
CA THR A 9 22.73 -26.46 54.77
C THR A 9 21.67 -26.78 53.68
N ARG A 10 20.43 -26.37 53.92
CA ARG A 10 19.39 -26.36 52.89
C ARG A 10 19.81 -25.38 51.79
N PRO A 11 19.70 -25.71 50.49
CA PRO A 11 20.04 -24.80 49.43
C PRO A 11 19.04 -23.64 49.41
N ALA A 12 19.55 -22.41 49.21
CA ALA A 12 18.80 -21.15 49.21
C ALA A 12 17.70 -21.03 48.11
N PHE A 13 17.53 -22.04 47.30
CA PHE A 13 16.49 -22.10 46.26
C PHE A 13 15.10 -22.45 46.84
N ASP A 14 15.01 -23.11 47.98
CA ASP A 14 13.72 -23.51 48.56
C ASP A 14 12.99 -22.31 49.17
N ASP A 15 13.70 -21.34 49.77
CA ASP A 15 13.11 -20.17 50.44
C ASP A 15 12.41 -19.22 49.44
N HIS A 16 12.89 -19.13 48.18
CA HIS A 16 12.25 -18.31 47.16
C HIS A 16 11.00 -18.97 46.58
N ALA A 17 10.98 -20.29 46.48
CA ALA A 17 9.82 -21.04 45.97
C ALA A 17 8.66 -21.00 46.99
N GLU A 18 8.95 -21.09 48.29
CA GLU A 18 7.94 -20.97 49.37
C GLU A 18 7.35 -19.55 49.42
N SER A 19 8.17 -18.51 49.26
CA SER A 19 7.70 -17.13 49.29
C SER A 19 6.78 -16.77 48.10
N VAL A 20 7.05 -17.32 46.93
CA VAL A 20 6.23 -17.11 45.71
C VAL A 20 4.89 -17.85 45.82
N THR A 21 4.90 -19.06 46.40
CA THR A 21 3.65 -19.85 46.58
C THR A 21 2.75 -19.24 47.64
N ASP A 22 3.29 -18.70 48.70
CA ASP A 22 2.54 -18.01 49.78
C ASP A 22 1.99 -16.67 49.30
N TRP A 23 2.76 -15.92 48.51
CA TRP A 23 2.29 -14.70 47.87
C TRP A 23 1.14 -15.00 46.86
N ALA A 24 1.28 -16.05 46.04
CA ALA A 24 0.25 -16.47 45.10
C ALA A 24 -1.04 -16.93 45.80
N ARG A 25 -0.95 -17.63 46.92
CA ARG A 25 -2.10 -18.02 47.74
C ARG A 25 -2.82 -16.81 48.35
N ASN A 26 -2.09 -15.86 48.87
CA ASN A 26 -2.65 -14.66 49.48
C ASN A 26 -3.29 -13.72 48.43
N ASN A 27 -2.84 -13.78 47.14
CA ASN A 27 -3.35 -13.00 46.05
C ASN A 27 -4.16 -13.84 45.04
N ALA A 28 -4.62 -15.03 45.39
CA ALA A 28 -5.29 -15.95 44.47
C ALA A 28 -6.52 -15.37 43.80
N LYS A 29 -7.33 -14.54 44.50
CA LYS A 29 -8.52 -13.88 43.93
C LYS A 29 -8.16 -12.85 42.85
N PRO A 30 -7.30 -11.82 43.13
CA PRO A 30 -6.91 -10.87 42.09
C PRO A 30 -6.09 -11.50 40.94
N LEU A 31 -5.24 -12.50 41.24
CA LEU A 31 -4.51 -13.27 40.22
C LEU A 31 -5.45 -14.04 39.31
N GLY A 32 -6.44 -14.74 39.86
CA GLY A 32 -7.43 -15.46 39.10
C GLY A 32 -8.25 -14.53 38.18
N LEU A 33 -8.60 -13.34 38.67
CA LEU A 33 -9.31 -12.33 37.87
C LEU A 33 -8.41 -11.77 36.78
N ALA A 34 -7.14 -11.48 37.05
CA ALA A 34 -6.18 -11.01 36.07
C ALA A 34 -5.95 -12.05 34.94
N VAL A 35 -5.75 -13.33 35.30
CA VAL A 35 -5.60 -14.44 34.35
C VAL A 35 -6.87 -14.59 33.51
N GLY A 36 -8.07 -14.49 34.13
CA GLY A 36 -9.35 -14.54 33.44
C GLY A 36 -9.49 -13.42 32.40
N VAL A 37 -9.13 -12.17 32.77
CA VAL A 37 -9.16 -11.02 31.84
C VAL A 37 -8.19 -11.21 30.68
N VAL A 38 -6.97 -11.66 30.93
CA VAL A 38 -5.96 -11.94 29.87
C VAL A 38 -6.44 -13.05 28.94
N ALA A 39 -6.99 -14.13 29.50
CA ALA A 39 -7.53 -15.23 28.70
C ALA A 39 -8.69 -14.77 27.80
N LEU A 40 -9.60 -13.96 28.34
CA LEU A 40 -10.73 -13.41 27.58
C LEU A 40 -10.26 -12.45 26.50
N ALA A 41 -9.28 -11.61 26.78
CA ALA A 41 -8.66 -10.74 25.80
C ALA A 41 -7.97 -11.52 24.66
N ALA A 42 -7.26 -12.61 25.01
CA ALA A 42 -6.64 -13.50 24.04
C ALA A 42 -7.67 -14.20 23.14
N ILE A 43 -8.77 -14.70 23.72
CA ILE A 43 -9.87 -15.32 22.94
C ILE A 43 -10.49 -14.30 21.98
N LEU A 44 -10.81 -13.10 22.46
CA LEU A 44 -11.37 -12.03 21.61
C LEU A 44 -10.40 -11.62 20.50
N TRP A 45 -9.10 -11.56 20.79
CA TRP A 45 -8.08 -11.27 19.79
C TRP A 45 -8.00 -12.37 18.72
N VAL A 46 -8.01 -13.65 19.11
CA VAL A 46 -7.99 -14.80 18.17
C VAL A 46 -9.24 -14.79 17.31
N LEU A 47 -10.42 -14.66 17.89
CA LEU A 47 -11.69 -14.61 17.15
C LEU A 47 -11.73 -13.43 16.19
N GLY A 48 -11.34 -12.24 16.63
CA GLY A 48 -11.27 -11.05 15.80
C GLY A 48 -10.27 -11.17 14.65
N ASN A 49 -9.12 -11.80 14.89
CA ASN A 49 -8.12 -12.07 13.85
C ASN A 49 -8.61 -13.10 12.83
N GLN A 50 -9.24 -14.18 13.29
CA GLN A 50 -9.83 -15.20 12.42
C GLN A 50 -10.92 -14.62 11.53
N TRP A 51 -11.80 -13.77 12.08
CA TRP A 51 -12.85 -13.11 11.32
C TRP A 51 -12.30 -12.14 10.27
N ARG A 52 -11.23 -11.40 10.60
CA ARG A 52 -10.52 -10.53 9.65
C ARG A 52 -9.90 -11.33 8.51
N ASN A 53 -9.26 -12.45 8.82
CA ASN A 53 -8.63 -13.32 7.81
C ASN A 53 -9.68 -13.90 6.86
N GLN A 54 -10.78 -14.45 7.38
CA GLN A 54 -11.88 -14.98 6.55
C GLN A 54 -12.49 -13.90 5.64
N ARG A 55 -12.60 -12.67 6.15
CA ARG A 55 -13.09 -11.55 5.35
C ARG A 55 -12.09 -11.12 4.27
N ALA A 56 -10.79 -11.18 4.54
CA ALA A 56 -9.74 -10.92 3.56
C ALA A 56 -9.73 -12.00 2.47
N ASP A 57 -9.79 -13.29 2.83
CA ASP A 57 -9.85 -14.40 1.89
C ASP A 57 -11.08 -14.30 0.96
N ALA A 58 -12.24 -13.94 1.53
CA ALA A 58 -13.45 -13.71 0.74
C ALA A 58 -13.34 -12.53 -0.23
N ALA A 59 -12.62 -11.46 0.18
CA ALA A 59 -12.37 -10.30 -0.65
C ALA A 59 -11.41 -10.63 -1.81
N ASP A 60 -10.35 -11.37 -1.53
CA ASP A 60 -9.37 -11.78 -2.52
C ASP A 60 -9.96 -12.77 -3.53
N ALA A 61 -10.79 -13.71 -3.08
CA ALA A 61 -11.51 -14.63 -3.97
C ALA A 61 -12.51 -13.88 -4.89
N ALA A 62 -13.18 -12.86 -4.38
CA ALA A 62 -14.09 -12.04 -5.16
C ALA A 62 -13.33 -11.18 -6.19
N LEU A 63 -12.21 -10.57 -5.78
CA LEU A 63 -11.34 -9.80 -6.67
C LEU A 63 -10.73 -10.67 -7.77
N SER A 64 -10.30 -11.88 -7.43
CA SER A 64 -9.74 -12.84 -8.41
C SER A 64 -10.72 -13.15 -9.53
N ARG A 65 -12.00 -13.38 -9.20
CA ARG A 65 -13.06 -13.59 -10.21
C ARG A 65 -13.25 -12.37 -11.10
N ALA A 66 -13.29 -11.18 -10.52
CA ALA A 66 -13.42 -9.94 -11.28
C ALA A 66 -12.20 -9.70 -12.21
N ARG A 67 -10.99 -10.02 -11.74
CA ARG A 67 -9.76 -10.00 -12.58
C ARG A 67 -9.84 -10.97 -13.74
N GLN A 68 -10.39 -12.16 -13.53
CA GLN A 68 -10.56 -13.13 -14.60
C GLN A 68 -11.52 -12.62 -15.68
N SER A 69 -12.67 -12.04 -15.27
CA SER A 69 -13.60 -11.42 -16.23
C SER A 69 -12.94 -10.26 -17.00
N PHE A 70 -12.12 -9.46 -16.33
CA PHE A 70 -11.35 -8.38 -16.98
C PHE A 70 -10.32 -8.93 -17.98
N ALA A 71 -9.52 -9.93 -17.58
CA ALA A 71 -8.51 -10.55 -18.44
C ALA A 71 -9.11 -11.24 -19.68
N GLN A 72 -10.34 -11.70 -19.59
CA GLN A 72 -11.09 -12.26 -20.71
C GLN A 72 -11.70 -11.20 -21.66
N GLY A 73 -11.47 -9.91 -21.35
CA GLY A 73 -12.05 -8.81 -22.13
C GLY A 73 -13.55 -8.58 -21.90
N ASN A 74 -14.17 -9.32 -20.96
CA ASN A 74 -15.58 -9.12 -20.62
C ASN A 74 -15.73 -7.93 -19.68
N LEU A 75 -15.47 -6.73 -20.19
CA LEU A 75 -15.48 -5.50 -19.41
C LEU A 75 -16.82 -5.21 -18.70
N PRO A 76 -18.02 -5.46 -19.29
CA PRO A 76 -19.28 -5.27 -18.58
C PRO A 76 -19.42 -6.16 -17.33
N LEU A 77 -19.05 -7.45 -17.44
CA LEU A 77 -19.08 -8.38 -16.31
C LEU A 77 -18.04 -7.98 -15.26
N ALA A 78 -16.82 -7.69 -15.71
CA ALA A 78 -15.73 -7.24 -14.83
C ALA A 78 -16.15 -6.00 -14.01
N GLN A 79 -16.73 -4.98 -14.64
CA GLN A 79 -17.22 -3.78 -13.95
C GLN A 79 -18.30 -4.10 -12.92
N THR A 80 -19.21 -5.02 -13.22
CA THR A 80 -20.25 -5.45 -12.29
C THR A 80 -19.66 -6.13 -11.07
N ASP A 81 -18.72 -7.06 -11.29
CA ASP A 81 -18.05 -7.80 -10.21
C ASP A 81 -17.14 -6.89 -9.38
N LEU A 82 -16.38 -6.00 -10.03
CA LEU A 82 -15.53 -5.02 -9.35
C LEU A 82 -16.33 -4.07 -8.46
N ARG A 83 -17.47 -3.55 -8.93
CA ARG A 83 -18.35 -2.71 -8.10
C ARG A 83 -18.87 -3.49 -6.89
N ARG A 84 -19.17 -4.79 -7.04
CA ARG A 84 -19.59 -5.63 -5.92
C ARG A 84 -18.47 -5.82 -4.89
N VAL A 85 -17.22 -6.00 -5.34
CA VAL A 85 -16.04 -6.06 -4.47
C VAL A 85 -15.87 -4.74 -3.72
N ILE A 86 -15.94 -3.60 -4.42
CA ILE A 86 -15.80 -2.26 -3.84
C ILE A 86 -16.89 -2.01 -2.79
N ALA A 87 -18.16 -2.33 -3.10
CA ALA A 87 -19.28 -2.13 -2.18
C ALA A 87 -19.12 -2.94 -0.88
N ARG A 88 -18.61 -4.18 -0.99
CA ARG A 88 -18.50 -5.09 0.16
C ARG A 88 -17.18 -4.94 0.92
N PHE A 89 -16.10 -4.58 0.25
CA PHE A 89 -14.71 -4.61 0.77
C PHE A 89 -13.94 -3.31 0.53
N GLY A 90 -14.61 -2.20 0.24
CA GLY A 90 -13.99 -0.94 -0.22
C GLY A 90 -12.90 -0.35 0.67
N GLY A 91 -12.85 -0.71 1.96
CA GLY A 91 -11.76 -0.30 2.87
C GLY A 91 -10.60 -1.28 2.98
N SER A 92 -10.62 -2.39 2.23
CA SER A 92 -9.54 -3.40 2.22
C SER A 92 -8.60 -3.19 1.03
N SER A 93 -7.45 -3.90 1.04
CA SER A 93 -6.53 -3.94 -0.10
C SER A 93 -7.22 -4.46 -1.37
N ALA A 94 -8.05 -5.50 -1.27
CA ALA A 94 -8.82 -6.02 -2.39
C ALA A 94 -9.81 -4.98 -2.95
N GLY A 95 -10.50 -4.21 -2.09
CA GLY A 95 -11.38 -3.12 -2.50
C GLY A 95 -10.64 -1.97 -3.19
N SER A 96 -9.45 -1.63 -2.70
CA SER A 96 -8.55 -0.67 -3.31
C SER A 96 -8.13 -1.11 -4.72
N GLN A 97 -7.66 -2.34 -4.86
CA GLN A 97 -7.27 -2.92 -6.15
C GLN A 97 -8.44 -3.07 -7.12
N ALA A 98 -9.63 -3.42 -6.61
CA ALA A 98 -10.84 -3.46 -7.41
C ALA A 98 -11.21 -2.08 -7.99
N THR A 99 -11.01 -1.02 -7.21
CA THR A 99 -11.25 0.35 -7.66
C THR A 99 -10.29 0.75 -8.79
N MET A 100 -9.00 0.43 -8.66
CA MET A 100 -8.01 0.69 -9.70
C MET A 100 -8.36 -0.08 -11.00
N LEU A 101 -8.71 -1.34 -10.87
CA LEU A 101 -9.09 -2.16 -12.02
C LEU A 101 -10.39 -1.68 -12.68
N LEU A 102 -11.35 -1.19 -11.88
CA LEU A 102 -12.57 -0.58 -12.41
C LEU A 102 -12.27 0.69 -13.22
N ALA A 103 -11.34 1.52 -12.74
CA ALA A 103 -10.92 2.70 -13.47
C ALA A 103 -10.22 2.33 -14.78
N GLN A 104 -9.35 1.32 -14.78
CA GLN A 104 -8.73 0.78 -16.00
C GLN A 104 -9.77 0.27 -17.00
N ALA A 105 -10.78 -0.48 -16.51
CA ALA A 105 -11.87 -0.97 -17.36
C ALA A 105 -12.66 0.18 -18.03
N TYR A 106 -12.79 1.31 -17.35
CA TYR A 106 -13.38 2.50 -17.94
C TYR A 106 -12.45 3.17 -18.97
N TYR A 107 -11.15 3.22 -18.68
CA TYR A 107 -10.16 3.80 -19.59
C TYR A 107 -10.06 3.02 -20.90
N GLU A 108 -10.09 1.68 -20.82
CA GLU A 108 -10.13 0.82 -22.02
C GLU A 108 -11.39 1.02 -22.87
N GLN A 109 -12.48 1.49 -22.27
CA GLN A 109 -13.71 1.85 -22.99
C GLN A 109 -13.72 3.30 -23.49
N GLY A 110 -12.65 4.06 -23.32
CA GLY A 110 -12.61 5.49 -23.66
C GLY A 110 -13.51 6.36 -22.77
N LYS A 111 -13.73 5.96 -21.52
CA LYS A 111 -14.58 6.66 -20.54
C LYS A 111 -13.74 7.21 -19.37
N PRO A 112 -12.79 8.14 -19.63
CA PRO A 112 -11.87 8.62 -18.60
C PRO A 112 -12.58 9.31 -17.41
N ASP A 113 -13.68 10.02 -17.66
CA ASP A 113 -14.46 10.65 -16.59
C ASP A 113 -15.02 9.64 -15.57
N SER A 114 -15.48 8.47 -16.07
CA SER A 114 -15.98 7.41 -15.22
C SER A 114 -14.88 6.75 -14.41
N GLY A 115 -13.71 6.57 -15.00
CA GLY A 115 -12.53 6.05 -14.31
C GLY A 115 -12.03 7.00 -13.23
N LEU A 116 -11.89 8.30 -13.55
CA LEU A 116 -11.52 9.33 -12.59
C LEU A 116 -12.52 9.42 -11.42
N ARG A 117 -13.81 9.34 -11.70
CA ARG A 117 -14.85 9.32 -10.66
C ARG A 117 -14.68 8.11 -9.75
N ALA A 118 -14.49 6.92 -10.31
CA ALA A 118 -14.28 5.71 -9.51
C ALA A 118 -13.06 5.84 -8.58
N LEU A 119 -11.97 6.45 -9.05
CA LEU A 119 -10.76 6.69 -8.24
C LEU A 119 -10.97 7.79 -7.18
N ASN A 120 -11.76 8.82 -7.47
CA ASN A 120 -12.02 9.90 -6.51
C ASN A 120 -12.96 9.43 -5.38
N ASP A 121 -13.95 8.59 -5.69
CA ASP A 121 -14.86 8.01 -4.72
C ASP A 121 -14.24 6.84 -3.96
N GLY A 122 -13.15 6.28 -4.49
CA GLY A 122 -12.47 5.12 -3.96
C GLY A 122 -11.66 5.41 -2.70
N LYS A 123 -11.43 4.35 -1.92
CA LYS A 123 -10.61 4.39 -0.71
C LYS A 123 -9.33 3.60 -0.93
N PRO A 124 -8.21 4.27 -1.28
CA PRO A 124 -6.94 3.56 -1.47
C PRO A 124 -6.43 2.98 -0.16
N SER A 125 -5.88 1.77 -0.21
CA SER A 125 -5.05 1.26 0.87
C SER A 125 -3.77 2.12 1.00
N SER A 126 -3.10 2.07 2.14
CA SER A 126 -1.85 2.85 2.33
C SER A 126 -0.81 2.58 1.24
N GLN A 127 -0.70 1.32 0.81
CA GLN A 127 0.23 0.87 -0.22
C GLN A 127 -0.17 1.30 -1.64
N ASP A 128 -1.47 1.51 -1.90
CA ASP A 128 -1.99 1.81 -3.23
C ASP A 128 -2.13 3.32 -3.52
N ARG A 129 -1.89 4.19 -2.53
CA ARG A 129 -2.10 5.65 -2.67
C ARG A 129 -1.34 6.25 -3.85
N ALA A 130 -0.07 5.90 -4.03
CA ALA A 130 0.72 6.38 -5.16
C ALA A 130 0.16 5.88 -6.50
N SER A 131 -0.26 4.62 -6.56
CA SER A 131 -0.87 4.02 -7.76
C SER A 131 -2.20 4.66 -8.11
N PHE A 132 -3.01 5.06 -7.13
CA PHE A 132 -4.25 5.81 -7.36
C PHE A 132 -3.97 7.16 -8.03
N GLU A 133 -3.00 7.92 -7.53
CA GLU A 133 -2.64 9.21 -8.15
C GLU A 133 -2.06 9.02 -9.56
N ALA A 134 -1.22 8.01 -9.78
CA ALA A 134 -0.71 7.69 -11.11
C ALA A 134 -1.83 7.27 -12.08
N LEU A 135 -2.83 6.54 -11.60
CA LEU A 135 -3.95 6.12 -12.43
C LEU A 135 -4.91 7.29 -12.73
N LYS A 136 -5.06 8.26 -11.81
CA LYS A 136 -5.75 9.52 -12.10
C LYS A 136 -5.01 10.31 -13.18
N ALA A 137 -3.66 10.36 -13.11
CA ALA A 137 -2.86 10.98 -14.15
C ALA A 137 -3.16 10.39 -15.54
N ALA A 138 -3.17 9.05 -15.66
CA ALA A 138 -3.50 8.37 -16.89
C ALA A 138 -4.92 8.73 -17.41
N GLY A 139 -5.88 8.92 -16.52
CA GLY A 139 -7.21 9.40 -16.87
C GLY A 139 -7.21 10.83 -17.43
N TYR A 140 -6.41 11.72 -16.85
CA TYR A 140 -6.23 13.09 -17.36
C TYR A 140 -5.48 13.11 -18.70
N GLU A 141 -4.49 12.24 -18.91
CA GLU A 141 -3.82 12.10 -20.21
C GLU A 141 -4.79 11.70 -21.31
N GLN A 142 -5.71 10.75 -21.07
CA GLN A 142 -6.75 10.39 -22.04
C GLN A 142 -7.66 11.56 -22.39
N GLN A 143 -7.85 12.51 -21.46
CA GLN A 143 -8.57 13.76 -21.70
C GLN A 143 -7.70 14.85 -22.37
N LYS A 144 -6.42 14.56 -22.62
CA LYS A 144 -5.42 15.54 -23.10
C LYS A 144 -5.20 16.71 -22.10
N LYS A 145 -5.54 16.51 -20.84
CA LYS A 145 -5.29 17.43 -19.73
C LYS A 145 -3.91 17.17 -19.16
N TYR A 146 -2.89 17.44 -19.96
CA TYR A 146 -1.51 17.03 -19.63
C TYR A 146 -0.93 17.77 -18.42
N ALA A 147 -1.35 19.01 -18.16
CA ALA A 147 -0.88 19.75 -16.99
C ALA A 147 -1.39 19.09 -15.68
N GLU A 148 -2.67 18.77 -15.63
CA GLU A 148 -3.30 18.09 -14.50
C GLU A 148 -2.73 16.66 -14.33
N ALA A 149 -2.47 15.96 -15.42
CA ALA A 149 -1.84 14.65 -15.39
C ALA A 149 -0.45 14.70 -14.77
N ALA A 150 0.38 15.67 -15.18
CA ALA A 150 1.72 15.85 -14.61
C ALA A 150 1.69 16.14 -13.10
N GLU A 151 0.74 16.95 -12.63
CA GLU A 151 0.55 17.20 -11.19
C GLU A 151 0.23 15.90 -10.42
N ARG A 152 -0.60 15.02 -11.01
CA ARG A 152 -0.94 13.73 -10.40
C ARG A 152 0.26 12.78 -10.37
N TYR A 153 1.07 12.72 -11.43
CA TYR A 153 2.29 11.92 -11.42
C TYR A 153 3.31 12.45 -10.39
N GLN A 154 3.48 13.75 -10.27
CA GLN A 154 4.33 14.33 -9.21
C GLN A 154 3.80 14.00 -7.81
N ALA A 155 2.49 14.05 -7.60
CA ALA A 155 1.87 13.63 -6.35
C ALA A 155 2.13 12.14 -6.07
N ALA A 156 2.00 11.26 -7.08
CA ALA A 156 2.34 9.84 -6.98
C ALA A 156 3.82 9.64 -6.59
N ALA A 157 4.74 10.39 -7.20
CA ALA A 157 6.15 10.34 -6.88
C ALA A 157 6.45 10.79 -5.44
N GLY A 158 5.72 11.80 -4.94
CA GLY A 158 5.85 12.28 -3.57
C GLY A 158 5.38 11.28 -2.51
N ILE A 159 4.42 10.40 -2.86
CA ILE A 159 3.87 9.37 -1.98
C ILE A 159 4.69 8.07 -2.05
N ALA A 160 5.30 7.78 -3.19
CA ALA A 160 6.00 6.51 -3.44
C ALA A 160 7.19 6.34 -2.48
N GLU A 161 7.19 5.22 -1.73
CA GLU A 161 8.27 4.87 -0.81
C GLU A 161 9.48 4.27 -1.55
N ALA A 162 9.22 3.42 -2.55
CA ALA A 162 10.26 2.78 -3.32
C ALA A 162 10.85 3.76 -4.35
N LYS A 163 12.19 3.92 -4.33
CA LYS A 163 12.92 4.79 -5.26
C LYS A 163 12.56 4.52 -6.73
N VAL A 164 12.49 3.25 -7.12
CA VAL A 164 12.15 2.84 -8.50
C VAL A 164 10.77 3.35 -8.91
N ALA A 165 9.78 3.29 -8.02
CA ALA A 165 8.43 3.81 -8.28
C ALA A 165 8.44 5.33 -8.34
N LYS A 166 9.16 6.00 -7.43
CA LYS A 166 9.33 7.46 -7.44
C LYS A 166 9.94 7.95 -8.75
N ASP A 167 11.05 7.35 -9.16
CA ASP A 167 11.74 7.74 -10.40
C ASP A 167 10.85 7.51 -11.62
N ARG A 168 10.07 6.42 -11.65
CA ARG A 168 9.10 6.16 -12.71
C ARG A 168 8.05 7.26 -12.81
N TYR A 169 7.41 7.60 -11.69
CA TYR A 169 6.37 8.64 -11.70
C TYR A 169 6.94 10.02 -12.03
N MET A 170 8.18 10.30 -11.62
CA MET A 170 8.87 11.53 -12.05
C MET A 170 9.13 11.55 -13.56
N ALA A 171 9.56 10.42 -14.15
CA ALA A 171 9.73 10.31 -15.59
C ALA A 171 8.41 10.48 -16.34
N ASP A 172 7.33 9.86 -15.85
CA ASP A 172 5.98 10.01 -16.40
C ASP A 172 5.52 11.48 -16.33
N ALA A 173 5.74 12.15 -15.17
CA ALA A 173 5.45 13.58 -15.03
C ALA A 173 6.22 14.45 -16.02
N ALA A 174 7.50 14.16 -16.24
CA ALA A 174 8.31 14.94 -17.17
C ALA A 174 7.89 14.74 -18.65
N ARG A 175 7.52 13.52 -19.05
CA ARG A 175 6.94 13.26 -20.38
C ARG A 175 5.66 14.07 -20.57
N THR A 176 4.76 13.98 -19.60
CA THR A 176 3.47 14.66 -19.63
C THR A 176 3.60 16.19 -19.58
N LEU A 177 4.60 16.74 -18.85
CA LEU A 177 4.93 18.18 -18.89
C LEU A 177 5.41 18.61 -20.28
N THR A 178 6.16 17.74 -20.96
CA THR A 178 6.59 18.02 -22.34
C THR A 178 5.37 18.08 -23.27
N ASP A 179 4.43 17.16 -23.14
CA ASP A 179 3.17 17.16 -23.92
C ASP A 179 2.28 18.35 -23.58
N ALA A 180 2.35 18.86 -22.33
CA ALA A 180 1.69 20.08 -21.90
C ALA A 180 2.37 21.37 -22.42
N GLY A 181 3.51 21.28 -23.12
CA GLY A 181 4.30 22.42 -23.54
C GLY A 181 5.10 23.10 -22.41
N LYS A 182 5.08 22.55 -21.20
CA LYS A 182 5.81 23.06 -20.01
C LYS A 182 7.27 22.57 -20.01
N LYS A 183 8.02 22.90 -21.06
CA LYS A 183 9.38 22.39 -21.31
C LYS A 183 10.35 22.67 -20.17
N ALA A 184 10.32 23.87 -19.58
CA ALA A 184 11.22 24.26 -18.50
C ALA A 184 11.00 23.41 -17.23
N ASP A 185 9.77 23.00 -16.94
CA ASP A 185 9.47 22.14 -15.78
C ASP A 185 9.84 20.68 -16.06
N ALA A 186 9.63 20.21 -17.29
CA ALA A 186 10.11 18.90 -17.73
C ALA A 186 11.64 18.80 -17.64
N GLU A 187 12.36 19.83 -18.09
CA GLU A 187 13.82 19.91 -18.04
C GLU A 187 14.36 19.78 -16.61
N LYS A 188 13.75 20.43 -15.63
CA LYS A 188 14.14 20.31 -14.21
C LYS A 188 14.07 18.87 -13.73
N ILE A 189 12.99 18.16 -14.06
CA ILE A 189 12.81 16.76 -13.66
C ILE A 189 13.82 15.86 -14.37
N TRP A 190 13.97 16.00 -15.68
CA TRP A 190 14.94 15.24 -16.45
C TRP A 190 16.37 15.50 -16.00
N SER A 191 16.72 16.76 -15.67
CA SER A 191 18.04 17.09 -15.10
C SER A 191 18.31 16.38 -13.78
N THR A 192 17.30 16.24 -12.93
CA THR A 192 17.43 15.49 -11.67
C THR A 192 17.66 13.99 -11.92
N LEU A 193 16.84 13.37 -12.77
CA LEU A 193 16.94 11.95 -13.09
C LEU A 193 18.23 11.61 -13.84
N SER A 194 18.73 12.50 -14.70
CA SER A 194 19.96 12.28 -15.50
C SER A 194 21.24 12.22 -14.67
N LYS A 195 21.27 12.93 -13.54
CA LYS A 195 22.41 12.99 -12.60
C LYS A 195 22.45 11.80 -11.66
N ASP A 196 21.35 11.09 -11.49
CA ASP A 196 21.23 9.93 -10.63
C ASP A 196 21.54 8.64 -11.41
N ASN A 197 22.79 8.21 -11.34
CA ASN A 197 23.24 6.99 -12.02
C ASN A 197 22.59 5.70 -11.47
N THR A 198 21.89 5.76 -10.33
CA THR A 198 21.12 4.64 -9.77
C THR A 198 19.70 4.59 -10.28
N SER A 199 19.25 5.63 -10.98
CA SER A 199 17.91 5.67 -11.58
C SER A 199 17.87 4.86 -12.88
N ALA A 200 16.88 3.99 -13.01
CA ALA A 200 16.61 3.26 -14.25
C ALA A 200 16.27 4.21 -15.43
N TYR A 201 15.89 5.44 -15.13
CA TYR A 201 15.49 6.46 -16.10
C TYR A 201 16.62 7.44 -16.46
N ALA A 202 17.83 7.27 -15.91
CA ALA A 202 18.96 8.19 -16.15
C ALA A 202 19.34 8.28 -17.63
N ALA A 203 19.35 7.16 -18.34
CA ALA A 203 19.68 7.13 -19.76
C ALA A 203 18.62 7.87 -20.60
N GLU A 204 17.34 7.59 -20.36
CA GLU A 204 16.23 8.30 -21.02
C GLU A 204 16.28 9.79 -20.71
N ALA A 205 16.51 10.16 -19.44
CA ALA A 205 16.58 11.54 -19.02
C ALA A 205 17.66 12.34 -19.77
N ARG A 206 18.83 11.74 -20.05
CA ARG A 206 19.89 12.39 -20.84
C ARG A 206 19.45 12.63 -22.29
N VAL A 207 18.76 11.68 -22.90
CA VAL A 207 18.21 11.81 -24.26
C VAL A 207 17.17 12.92 -24.29
N ARG A 208 16.19 12.89 -23.37
CA ARG A 208 15.12 13.90 -23.31
C ARG A 208 15.64 15.30 -23.04
N LEU A 209 16.66 15.47 -22.21
CA LEU A 209 17.34 16.74 -22.02
C LEU A 209 17.97 17.25 -23.33
N GLY A 210 18.66 16.39 -24.05
CA GLY A 210 19.22 16.75 -25.35
C GLY A 210 18.14 17.22 -26.34
N GLU A 211 16.98 16.53 -26.39
CA GLU A 211 15.86 16.91 -27.25
C GLU A 211 15.25 18.27 -26.86
N LEU A 212 15.11 18.53 -25.55
CA LEU A 212 14.52 19.79 -25.05
C LEU A 212 15.43 21.00 -25.23
N THR A 213 16.75 20.79 -25.16
CA THR A 213 17.79 21.85 -25.23
C THR A 213 18.36 22.01 -26.63
N ALA A 214 18.08 21.08 -27.54
CA ALA A 214 18.53 21.19 -28.93
C ALA A 214 17.97 22.46 -29.58
N VAL A 215 18.86 23.36 -29.99
CA VAL A 215 18.49 24.50 -30.82
C VAL A 215 18.03 23.95 -32.17
N PRO A 216 16.83 24.32 -32.69
CA PRO A 216 16.45 23.90 -34.04
C PRO A 216 17.56 24.34 -35.00
N ALA A 217 18.13 23.38 -35.74
CA ALA A 217 19.08 23.69 -36.78
C ALA A 217 18.36 24.67 -37.74
N GLY A 218 18.86 25.88 -37.78
CA GLY A 218 18.24 26.99 -38.52
C GLY A 218 17.95 26.57 -39.98
N LYS A 219 16.71 26.85 -40.43
CA LYS A 219 16.34 26.79 -41.83
C LYS A 219 16.95 27.99 -42.54
#